data_1fce0c8b5e5ee900f5ff940e6e41c562
#
_entry.id   1fce0c8b5e5ee900f5ff940e6e41c562
#
_cell.length_a   1.000
_cell.length_b   1.000
_cell.length_c   1.000
_cell.angle_alpha   90.00
_cell.angle_beta   90.00
_cell.angle_gamma   90.00
#
_symmetry.space_group_name_H-M   'P 1'
#
loop_
_entity.id
_entity.type
_entity.pdbx_description
1 polymer ?
#
loop_
_entity_poly.entity_id
_entity_poly.type
_entity_poly.pdbx_seq_one_letter_code
_entity_poly.pdbx_strand_id
1 'polypeptide(L)'
;IDSGTFQAKSIAVAEAAKVIENTQRDVNIALINELSVLFNKLSIDTKDVLDAAATKWNFLNFRPGLVGGHCIGVDPYYLTFKAQEVGHHPEIILAGRRINDGMPSYVAETLLAEFVRRRANLNEARILVLGITFKENCPDIRNSKVVELIGILSDLGLMIDVYDPHADKSEVFDEYGIELSDSPSKGAYKAIICAVAHDEFKQFSENDISEFGDEDLIVYDLKYLLPDCVVDVRL
;
A
#
# COMPACT_ATOMS: atom_id res chain seq x y z
N ILE A 1 22.37 -19.75 -10.16
CA ILE A 1 20.93 -19.63 -9.87
C ILE A 1 20.51 -20.93 -9.18
N ASP A 2 20.16 -20.86 -7.90
CA ASP A 2 19.93 -22.04 -7.06
C ASP A 2 18.70 -22.87 -7.52
N SER A 3 17.71 -22.22 -8.16
CA SER A 3 16.49 -22.86 -8.66
C SER A 3 16.62 -23.50 -10.05
N GLY A 4 17.82 -23.44 -10.66
CA GLY A 4 18.07 -23.91 -12.02
C GLY A 4 17.53 -23.00 -13.11
N THR A 5 17.48 -23.51 -14.33
CA THR A 5 16.96 -22.81 -15.51
C THR A 5 15.92 -23.67 -16.22
N PHE A 6 14.88 -23.01 -16.76
CA PHE A 6 13.89 -23.67 -17.60
C PHE A 6 13.97 -23.10 -19.02
N GLN A 7 14.17 -23.96 -20.00
CA GLN A 7 14.19 -23.58 -21.41
C GLN A 7 12.75 -23.50 -21.94
N ALA A 8 12.27 -22.30 -22.21
CA ALA A 8 10.97 -22.11 -22.84
C ALA A 8 10.98 -22.55 -24.32
N LYS A 9 9.84 -23.02 -24.83
CA LYS A 9 9.70 -23.50 -26.22
C LYS A 9 9.86 -22.40 -27.25
N SER A 10 9.62 -21.12 -26.89
CA SER A 10 9.80 -19.96 -27.72
C SER A 10 9.98 -18.70 -26.88
N ILE A 11 10.45 -17.62 -27.50
CA ILE A 11 10.57 -16.30 -26.87
C ILE A 11 9.20 -15.84 -26.36
N ALA A 12 8.15 -15.95 -27.19
CA ALA A 12 6.80 -15.56 -26.80
C ALA A 12 6.27 -16.30 -25.57
N VAL A 13 6.61 -17.59 -25.41
CA VAL A 13 6.27 -18.37 -24.21
C VAL A 13 7.02 -17.85 -22.98
N ALA A 14 8.30 -17.48 -23.14
CA ALA A 14 9.10 -16.96 -22.03
C ALA A 14 8.57 -15.57 -21.58
N GLU A 15 8.25 -14.69 -22.51
CA GLU A 15 7.67 -13.36 -22.25
C GLU A 15 6.30 -13.49 -21.56
N ALA A 16 5.41 -14.33 -22.11
CA ALA A 16 4.11 -14.59 -21.52
C ALA A 16 4.23 -15.14 -20.09
N ALA A 17 5.14 -16.11 -19.84
CA ALA A 17 5.36 -16.68 -18.53
C ALA A 17 5.78 -15.60 -17.50
N LYS A 18 6.63 -14.65 -17.90
CA LYS A 18 7.03 -13.53 -17.00
C LYS A 18 5.87 -12.59 -16.69
N VAL A 19 5.12 -12.21 -17.71
CA VAL A 19 3.99 -11.28 -17.55
C VAL A 19 2.87 -11.88 -16.70
N ILE A 20 2.52 -13.16 -16.90
CA ILE A 20 1.45 -13.79 -16.11
C ILE A 20 1.82 -13.96 -14.63
N GLU A 21 3.11 -14.11 -14.30
CA GLU A 21 3.55 -14.19 -12.88
C GLU A 21 3.18 -12.90 -12.15
N ASN A 22 3.48 -11.74 -12.73
CA ASN A 22 3.13 -10.44 -12.14
C ASN A 22 1.63 -10.15 -12.19
N THR A 23 0.97 -10.47 -13.31
CA THR A 23 -0.48 -10.27 -13.47
C THR A 23 -1.28 -11.13 -12.47
N GLN A 24 -0.88 -12.38 -12.23
CA GLN A 24 -1.51 -13.24 -11.24
C GLN A 24 -1.40 -12.63 -9.84
N ARG A 25 -0.23 -12.09 -9.48
CA ARG A 25 -0.01 -11.44 -8.19
C ARG A 25 -0.89 -10.21 -8.05
N ASP A 26 -0.93 -9.36 -9.07
CA ASP A 26 -1.78 -8.16 -9.11
C ASP A 26 -3.26 -8.49 -8.91
N VAL A 27 -3.80 -9.47 -9.64
CA VAL A 27 -5.21 -9.89 -9.54
C VAL A 27 -5.52 -10.50 -8.17
N ASN A 28 -4.61 -11.28 -7.59
CA ASN A 28 -4.83 -11.84 -6.26
C ASN A 28 -4.83 -10.74 -5.17
N ILE A 29 -3.94 -9.75 -5.28
CA ILE A 29 -3.95 -8.60 -4.36
C ILE A 29 -5.24 -7.79 -4.55
N ALA A 30 -5.70 -7.59 -5.79
CA ALA A 30 -6.96 -6.90 -6.07
C ALA A 30 -8.16 -7.60 -5.41
N LEU A 31 -8.22 -8.93 -5.47
CA LEU A 31 -9.25 -9.69 -4.76
C LEU A 31 -9.21 -9.42 -3.25
N ILE A 32 -8.03 -9.44 -2.65
CA ILE A 32 -7.91 -9.19 -1.20
C ILE A 32 -8.22 -7.73 -0.86
N ASN A 33 -7.85 -6.77 -1.70
CA ASN A 33 -8.23 -5.36 -1.55
C ASN A 33 -9.75 -5.18 -1.62
N GLU A 34 -10.43 -5.81 -2.57
CA GLU A 34 -11.90 -5.78 -2.65
C GLU A 34 -12.55 -6.39 -1.42
N LEU A 35 -12.01 -7.51 -0.92
CA LEU A 35 -12.49 -8.15 0.30
C LEU A 35 -12.25 -7.28 1.54
N SER A 36 -11.12 -6.57 1.64
CA SER A 36 -10.88 -5.66 2.76
C SER A 36 -11.88 -4.50 2.79
N VAL A 37 -12.20 -3.93 1.62
CA VAL A 37 -13.26 -2.91 1.50
C VAL A 37 -14.62 -3.45 1.93
N LEU A 38 -14.95 -4.68 1.54
CA LEU A 38 -16.20 -5.34 1.94
C LEU A 38 -16.24 -5.61 3.44
N PHE A 39 -15.17 -6.16 4.01
CA PHE A 39 -15.09 -6.50 5.44
C PHE A 39 -15.15 -5.27 6.32
N ASN A 40 -14.51 -4.17 5.93
CA ASN A 40 -14.64 -2.88 6.62
C ASN A 40 -16.11 -2.42 6.69
N LYS A 41 -16.88 -2.55 5.61
CA LYS A 41 -18.32 -2.22 5.59
C LYS A 41 -19.16 -3.16 6.46
N LEU A 42 -18.70 -4.38 6.69
CA LEU A 42 -19.34 -5.38 7.56
C LEU A 42 -18.85 -5.31 9.00
N SER A 43 -17.90 -4.42 9.32
CA SER A 43 -17.23 -4.33 10.63
C SER A 43 -16.57 -5.64 11.03
N ILE A 44 -15.93 -6.31 10.06
CA ILE A 44 -15.14 -7.53 10.24
C ILE A 44 -13.67 -7.18 10.03
N ASP A 45 -12.80 -7.63 10.93
CA ASP A 45 -11.35 -7.43 10.75
C ASP A 45 -10.82 -8.33 9.64
N THR A 46 -10.21 -7.70 8.62
CA THR A 46 -9.67 -8.41 7.45
C THR A 46 -8.54 -9.36 7.83
N LYS A 47 -7.69 -8.96 8.80
CA LYS A 47 -6.57 -9.78 9.27
C LYS A 47 -7.07 -11.09 9.87
N ASP A 48 -8.08 -11.03 10.73
CA ASP A 48 -8.67 -12.21 11.39
C ASP A 48 -9.24 -13.20 10.35
N VAL A 49 -9.93 -12.67 9.32
CA VAL A 49 -10.46 -13.51 8.24
C VAL A 49 -9.34 -14.18 7.46
N LEU A 50 -8.30 -13.41 7.10
CA LEU A 50 -7.17 -13.94 6.32
C LEU A 50 -6.34 -14.95 7.14
N ASP A 51 -6.14 -14.71 8.43
CA ASP A 51 -5.43 -15.62 9.33
C ASP A 51 -6.22 -16.94 9.50
N ALA A 52 -7.54 -16.86 9.64
CA ALA A 52 -8.41 -18.05 9.67
C ALA A 52 -8.37 -18.82 8.34
N ALA A 53 -8.45 -18.12 7.20
CA ALA A 53 -8.37 -18.75 5.88
C ALA A 53 -7.00 -19.40 5.62
N ALA A 54 -5.91 -18.79 6.08
CA ALA A 54 -4.54 -19.29 5.93
C ALA A 54 -4.28 -20.63 6.66
N THR A 55 -5.19 -21.07 7.54
CA THR A 55 -5.13 -22.43 8.13
C THR A 55 -5.37 -23.53 7.09
N LYS A 56 -5.90 -23.21 5.91
CA LYS A 56 -6.14 -24.17 4.83
C LYS A 56 -4.92 -24.23 3.92
N TRP A 57 -4.43 -25.44 3.65
CA TRP A 57 -3.22 -25.70 2.88
C TRP A 57 -3.24 -25.13 1.44
N ASN A 58 -4.41 -24.94 0.86
CA ASN A 58 -4.60 -24.46 -0.51
C ASN A 58 -4.94 -22.96 -0.60
N PHE A 59 -4.97 -22.26 0.53
CA PHE A 59 -5.20 -20.82 0.53
C PHE A 59 -3.91 -20.07 0.15
N LEU A 60 -4.02 -19.16 -0.81
CA LEU A 60 -2.91 -18.31 -1.21
C LEU A 60 -2.89 -17.05 -0.33
N ASN A 61 -1.91 -16.95 0.54
CA ASN A 61 -1.83 -15.91 1.58
C ASN A 61 -1.35 -14.57 1.01
N PHE A 62 -2.22 -13.89 0.24
CA PHE A 62 -2.04 -12.50 -0.13
C PHE A 62 -2.62 -11.58 0.95
N ARG A 63 -2.09 -10.38 1.04
CA ARG A 63 -2.54 -9.34 1.97
C ARG A 63 -2.98 -8.10 1.18
N PRO A 64 -3.91 -7.28 1.74
CA PRO A 64 -4.30 -6.04 1.08
C PRO A 64 -3.15 -5.04 1.12
N GLY A 65 -3.23 -4.01 0.28
CA GLY A 65 -2.25 -2.93 0.28
C GLY A 65 -2.18 -2.18 -1.04
N LEU A 66 -1.29 -1.19 -1.05
CA LEU A 66 -1.00 -0.39 -2.23
C LEU A 66 -0.09 -1.18 -3.18
N VAL A 67 -0.51 -1.35 -4.43
CA VAL A 67 0.22 -2.11 -5.46
C VAL A 67 0.94 -1.17 -6.38
N GLY A 68 2.23 -0.97 -6.14
CA GLY A 68 3.12 -0.12 -6.92
C GLY A 68 4.28 -0.91 -7.57
N GLY A 69 5.32 -0.15 -7.95
CA GLY A 69 6.53 -0.67 -8.57
C GLY A 69 6.45 -0.81 -10.08
N HIS A 70 7.61 -1.10 -10.68
CA HIS A 70 7.78 -1.10 -12.14
C HIS A 70 7.37 -2.38 -12.86
N CYS A 71 6.96 -3.43 -12.12
CA CYS A 71 6.51 -4.69 -12.70
C CYS A 71 5.04 -5.00 -12.40
N ILE A 72 4.68 -5.17 -11.12
CA ILE A 72 3.33 -5.63 -10.75
C ILE A 72 2.26 -4.61 -11.15
N GLY A 73 2.53 -3.32 -10.99
CA GLY A 73 1.60 -2.25 -11.39
C GLY A 73 1.60 -1.94 -12.90
N VAL A 74 2.53 -2.47 -13.69
CA VAL A 74 2.74 -2.09 -15.09
C VAL A 74 2.52 -3.25 -16.07
N ASP A 75 3.06 -4.45 -15.79
CA ASP A 75 2.96 -5.60 -16.69
C ASP A 75 1.52 -5.97 -17.07
N PRO A 76 0.51 -5.88 -16.16
CA PRO A 76 -0.88 -6.12 -16.52
C PRO A 76 -1.39 -5.20 -17.64
N TYR A 77 -0.93 -3.95 -17.69
CA TYR A 77 -1.32 -3.01 -18.76
C TYR A 77 -0.75 -3.41 -20.13
N TYR A 78 0.49 -3.90 -20.17
CA TYR A 78 1.05 -4.44 -21.42
C TYR A 78 0.25 -5.65 -21.90
N LEU A 79 -0.15 -6.53 -20.98
CA LEU A 79 -0.95 -7.70 -21.35
C LEU A 79 -2.36 -7.30 -21.81
N THR A 80 -2.99 -6.30 -21.18
CA THR A 80 -4.30 -5.80 -21.60
C THR A 80 -4.24 -5.10 -22.95
N PHE A 81 -3.20 -4.32 -23.20
CA PHE A 81 -2.94 -3.70 -24.51
C PHE A 81 -2.83 -4.80 -25.60
N LYS A 82 -2.01 -5.82 -25.37
CA LYS A 82 -1.82 -6.92 -26.31
C LYS A 82 -3.10 -7.73 -26.54
N ALA A 83 -3.89 -7.94 -25.50
CA ALA A 83 -5.19 -8.61 -25.63
C ALA A 83 -6.14 -7.83 -26.54
N GLN A 84 -6.21 -6.50 -26.37
CA GLN A 84 -7.06 -5.64 -27.20
C GLN A 84 -6.60 -5.63 -28.68
N GLU A 85 -5.29 -5.65 -28.95
CA GLU A 85 -4.77 -5.75 -30.33
C GLU A 85 -5.27 -7.00 -31.07
N VAL A 86 -5.49 -8.09 -30.35
CA VAL A 86 -6.00 -9.35 -30.94
C VAL A 86 -7.51 -9.50 -30.77
N GLY A 87 -8.23 -8.43 -30.40
CA GLY A 87 -9.69 -8.41 -30.30
C GLY A 87 -10.25 -9.09 -29.04
N HIS A 88 -9.41 -9.31 -28.00
CA HIS A 88 -9.85 -9.88 -26.71
C HIS A 88 -9.97 -8.79 -25.64
N HIS A 89 -11.11 -8.75 -24.93
CA HIS A 89 -11.30 -7.84 -23.80
C HIS A 89 -10.93 -8.56 -22.49
N PRO A 90 -9.87 -8.14 -21.78
CA PRO A 90 -9.37 -8.84 -20.59
C PRO A 90 -10.10 -8.37 -19.31
N GLU A 91 -11.29 -8.87 -19.06
CA GLU A 91 -12.21 -8.48 -17.97
C GLU A 91 -11.54 -8.50 -16.58
N ILE A 92 -10.98 -9.64 -16.20
CA ILE A 92 -10.44 -9.87 -14.85
C ILE A 92 -9.24 -8.96 -14.59
N ILE A 93 -8.34 -8.83 -15.57
CA ILE A 93 -7.12 -8.03 -15.43
C ILE A 93 -7.47 -6.56 -15.28
N LEU A 94 -8.39 -6.05 -16.13
CA LEU A 94 -8.84 -4.66 -16.05
C LEU A 94 -9.60 -4.37 -14.75
N ALA A 95 -10.43 -5.30 -14.28
CA ALA A 95 -11.11 -5.17 -12.99
C ALA A 95 -10.11 -5.13 -11.84
N GLY A 96 -9.11 -6.03 -11.83
CA GLY A 96 -8.04 -6.03 -10.83
C GLY A 96 -7.27 -4.72 -10.79
N ARG A 97 -6.86 -4.20 -11.97
CA ARG A 97 -6.18 -2.91 -12.04
C ARG A 97 -7.02 -1.75 -11.50
N ARG A 98 -8.29 -1.68 -11.87
CA ARG A 98 -9.21 -0.63 -11.36
C ARG A 98 -9.32 -0.66 -9.84
N ILE A 99 -9.36 -1.85 -9.23
CA ILE A 99 -9.42 -2.00 -7.77
C ILE A 99 -8.10 -1.51 -7.15
N ASN A 100 -6.96 -2.02 -7.62
CA ASN A 100 -5.66 -1.68 -7.06
C ASN A 100 -5.30 -0.20 -7.26
N ASP A 101 -5.66 0.39 -8.40
CA ASP A 101 -5.45 1.81 -8.66
C ASP A 101 -6.37 2.72 -7.83
N GLY A 102 -7.52 2.22 -7.39
CA GLY A 102 -8.44 2.94 -6.51
C GLY A 102 -8.03 2.92 -5.02
N MET A 103 -7.08 2.08 -4.62
CA MET A 103 -6.74 1.92 -3.20
C MET A 103 -6.18 3.18 -2.52
N PRO A 104 -5.33 4.01 -3.16
CA PRO A 104 -4.89 5.27 -2.54
C PRO A 104 -6.06 6.18 -2.17
N SER A 105 -7.04 6.33 -3.06
CA SER A 105 -8.25 7.11 -2.80
C SER A 105 -9.07 6.51 -1.65
N TYR A 106 -9.25 5.20 -1.64
CA TYR A 106 -9.97 4.50 -0.57
C TYR A 106 -9.32 4.72 0.80
N VAL A 107 -7.98 4.65 0.88
CA VAL A 107 -7.23 4.91 2.13
C VAL A 107 -7.45 6.35 2.60
N ALA A 108 -7.33 7.32 1.69
CA ALA A 108 -7.55 8.73 2.02
C ALA A 108 -8.99 8.99 2.50
N GLU A 109 -10.00 8.45 1.79
CA GLU A 109 -11.42 8.58 2.17
C GLU A 109 -11.70 7.94 3.54
N THR A 110 -11.11 6.79 3.83
CA THR A 110 -11.26 6.10 5.10
C THR A 110 -10.65 6.91 6.25
N LEU A 111 -9.46 7.48 6.07
CA LEU A 111 -8.85 8.37 7.05
C LEU A 111 -9.70 9.61 7.31
N LEU A 112 -10.22 10.23 6.25
CA LEU A 112 -11.10 11.40 6.38
C LEU A 112 -12.40 11.06 7.13
N ALA A 113 -13.00 9.91 6.83
CA ALA A 113 -14.19 9.44 7.53
C ALA A 113 -13.91 9.27 9.04
N GLU A 114 -12.72 8.78 9.39
CA GLU A 114 -12.31 8.64 10.78
C GLU A 114 -12.13 10.00 11.47
N PHE A 115 -11.50 10.98 10.82
CA PHE A 115 -11.43 12.35 11.32
C PHE A 115 -12.82 12.96 11.57
N VAL A 116 -13.75 12.78 10.62
CA VAL A 116 -15.13 13.27 10.76
C VAL A 116 -15.84 12.57 11.92
N ARG A 117 -15.68 11.25 12.06
CA ARG A 117 -16.27 10.46 13.16
C ARG A 117 -15.80 10.95 14.52
N ARG A 118 -14.52 11.28 14.67
CA ARG A 118 -13.92 11.82 15.90
C ARG A 118 -14.13 13.33 16.08
N ARG A 119 -14.72 13.99 15.08
CA ARG A 119 -14.88 15.46 15.06
C ARG A 119 -13.54 16.19 15.20
N ALA A 120 -12.48 15.61 14.67
CA ALA A 120 -11.15 16.20 14.71
C ALA A 120 -11.08 17.49 13.88
N ASN A 121 -10.29 18.44 14.35
CA ASN A 121 -10.02 19.67 13.59
C ASN A 121 -8.99 19.35 12.50
N LEU A 122 -9.40 19.48 11.24
CA LEU A 122 -8.54 19.26 10.08
C LEU A 122 -7.70 20.48 9.70
N ASN A 123 -8.01 21.66 10.25
CA ASN A 123 -7.20 22.85 9.99
C ASN A 123 -5.79 22.61 10.54
N GLU A 124 -4.80 22.67 9.65
CA GLU A 124 -3.39 22.42 9.98
C GLU A 124 -3.11 21.00 10.51
N ALA A 125 -3.97 20.02 10.20
CA ALA A 125 -3.75 18.64 10.58
C ALA A 125 -2.49 18.10 9.89
N ARG A 126 -1.58 17.58 10.71
CA ARG A 126 -0.31 17.01 10.26
C ARG A 126 -0.39 15.49 10.30
N ILE A 127 -0.05 14.85 9.18
CA ILE A 127 -0.09 13.40 8.99
C ILE A 127 1.33 12.89 8.82
N LEU A 128 1.69 11.84 9.55
CA LEU A 128 2.94 11.11 9.34
C LEU A 128 2.69 9.91 8.42
N VAL A 129 3.41 9.83 7.31
CA VAL A 129 3.44 8.64 6.46
C VAL A 129 4.75 7.89 6.71
N LEU A 130 4.65 6.65 7.18
CA LEU A 130 5.76 5.74 7.41
C LEU A 130 5.97 4.85 6.18
N GLY A 131 7.05 5.15 5.44
CA GLY A 131 7.45 4.49 4.20
C GLY A 131 6.88 5.13 2.94
N ILE A 132 7.73 5.31 1.92
CA ILE A 132 7.38 5.83 0.60
C ILE A 132 7.80 4.89 -0.52
N THR A 133 8.71 3.95 -0.25
CA THR A 133 9.18 2.98 -1.24
C THR A 133 8.04 2.05 -1.70
N PHE A 134 8.17 1.43 -2.88
CA PHE A 134 7.09 0.57 -3.38
C PHE A 134 6.95 -0.77 -2.63
N LYS A 135 7.97 -1.18 -1.88
CA LYS A 135 7.96 -2.38 -1.03
C LYS A 135 8.95 -2.26 0.13
N GLU A 136 8.77 -3.14 1.11
CA GLU A 136 9.60 -3.23 2.31
C GLU A 136 11.08 -3.48 2.02
N ASN A 137 11.95 -2.87 2.83
CA ASN A 137 13.41 -3.06 2.87
C ASN A 137 14.09 -2.89 1.50
N CYS A 138 13.60 -1.95 0.71
CA CYS A 138 14.12 -1.66 -0.63
C CYS A 138 14.16 -0.15 -0.86
N PRO A 139 15.23 0.42 -1.42
CA PRO A 139 15.33 1.87 -1.66
C PRO A 139 14.53 2.37 -2.86
N ASP A 140 13.91 1.48 -3.65
CA ASP A 140 13.27 1.82 -4.92
C ASP A 140 11.91 2.52 -4.69
N ILE A 141 11.81 3.76 -5.17
CA ILE A 141 10.62 4.62 -5.03
C ILE A 141 9.72 4.64 -6.27
N ARG A 142 10.17 4.05 -7.39
CA ARG A 142 9.49 4.14 -8.69
C ARG A 142 8.08 3.58 -8.67
N ASN A 143 7.12 4.37 -9.17
CA ASN A 143 5.70 4.01 -9.21
C ASN A 143 5.13 3.60 -7.84
N SER A 144 5.63 4.15 -6.74
CA SER A 144 5.05 3.91 -5.44
C SER A 144 3.66 4.52 -5.35
N LYS A 145 2.65 3.71 -5.01
CA LYS A 145 1.27 4.17 -4.80
C LYS A 145 1.12 4.99 -3.51
N VAL A 146 2.12 5.00 -2.66
CA VAL A 146 2.16 5.89 -1.48
C VAL A 146 2.28 7.34 -1.92
N VAL A 147 3.02 7.63 -3.00
CA VAL A 147 3.13 8.99 -3.57
C VAL A 147 1.76 9.51 -4.02
N GLU A 148 0.95 8.66 -4.65
CA GLU A 148 -0.41 9.01 -5.05
C GLU A 148 -1.30 9.32 -3.82
N LEU A 149 -1.20 8.49 -2.77
CA LEU A 149 -1.88 8.74 -1.50
C LEU A 149 -1.48 10.08 -0.87
N ILE A 150 -0.18 10.38 -0.83
CA ILE A 150 0.35 11.65 -0.33
C ILE A 150 -0.23 12.82 -1.13
N GLY A 151 -0.26 12.72 -2.46
CA GLY A 151 -0.83 13.73 -3.34
C GLY A 151 -2.31 14.00 -3.03
N ILE A 152 -3.12 12.95 -2.90
CA ILE A 152 -4.55 13.07 -2.55
C ILE A 152 -4.74 13.76 -1.20
N LEU A 153 -3.98 13.39 -0.18
CA LEU A 153 -4.07 14.00 1.14
C LEU A 153 -3.62 15.46 1.14
N SER A 154 -2.57 15.78 0.38
CA SER A 154 -2.07 17.16 0.22
C SER A 154 -3.08 18.05 -0.52
N ASP A 155 -3.74 17.55 -1.56
CA ASP A 155 -4.79 18.26 -2.31
C ASP A 155 -6.01 18.58 -1.42
N LEU A 156 -6.23 17.80 -0.37
CA LEU A 156 -7.24 18.04 0.65
C LEU A 156 -6.80 19.08 1.71
N GLY A 157 -5.60 19.63 1.59
CA GLY A 157 -5.07 20.68 2.47
C GLY A 157 -4.43 20.15 3.74
N LEU A 158 -4.13 18.86 3.83
CA LEU A 158 -3.42 18.25 4.96
C LEU A 158 -1.91 18.45 4.82
N MET A 159 -1.21 18.65 5.92
CA MET A 159 0.25 18.70 5.95
C MET A 159 0.80 17.28 6.10
N ILE A 160 1.67 16.87 5.17
CA ILE A 160 2.20 15.50 5.16
C ILE A 160 3.70 15.51 5.43
N ASP A 161 4.09 14.86 6.51
CA ASP A 161 5.48 14.48 6.77
C ASP A 161 5.68 13.04 6.34
N VAL A 162 6.78 12.77 5.65
CA VAL A 162 7.12 11.43 5.20
C VAL A 162 8.44 11.00 5.83
N TYR A 163 8.45 9.83 6.43
CA TYR A 163 9.66 9.21 6.96
C TYR A 163 9.87 7.83 6.34
N ASP A 164 11.03 7.64 5.72
CA ASP A 164 11.44 6.36 5.13
C ASP A 164 12.94 6.15 5.36
N PRO A 165 13.36 5.08 6.06
CA PRO A 165 14.76 4.83 6.36
C PRO A 165 15.57 4.30 5.17
N HIS A 166 14.92 3.87 4.08
CA HIS A 166 15.54 3.25 2.92
C HIS A 166 15.59 4.15 1.69
N ALA A 167 14.65 5.10 1.55
CA ALA A 167 14.56 5.97 0.39
C ALA A 167 15.66 7.05 0.42
N ASP A 168 16.26 7.32 -0.74
CA ASP A 168 17.18 8.44 -0.91
C ASP A 168 16.41 9.76 -0.97
N LYS A 169 16.75 10.72 -0.07
CA LYS A 169 16.03 12.00 0.03
C LYS A 169 16.13 12.85 -1.22
N SER A 170 17.29 12.85 -1.86
CA SER A 170 17.50 13.63 -3.08
C SER A 170 16.72 13.03 -4.25
N GLU A 171 16.69 11.70 -4.37
CA GLU A 171 15.91 11.03 -5.40
C GLU A 171 14.40 11.26 -5.22
N VAL A 172 13.88 11.18 -3.99
CA VAL A 172 12.47 11.46 -3.69
C VAL A 172 12.10 12.90 -4.00
N PHE A 173 12.96 13.85 -3.64
CA PHE A 173 12.72 15.26 -3.91
C PHE A 173 12.78 15.57 -5.43
N ASP A 174 13.77 15.04 -6.12
CA ASP A 174 13.95 15.27 -7.57
C ASP A 174 12.81 14.66 -8.40
N GLU A 175 12.29 13.48 -7.99
CA GLU A 175 11.25 12.76 -8.73
C GLU A 175 9.83 13.25 -8.39
N TYR A 176 9.56 13.53 -7.08
CA TYR A 176 8.21 13.78 -6.58
C TYR A 176 8.01 15.13 -5.91
N GLY A 177 9.07 15.91 -5.66
CA GLY A 177 9.01 17.16 -4.90
C GLY A 177 8.67 16.98 -3.42
N ILE A 178 8.85 15.78 -2.88
CA ILE A 178 8.55 15.44 -1.49
C ILE A 178 9.84 15.50 -0.66
N GLU A 179 9.81 16.25 0.44
CA GLU A 179 10.90 16.29 1.42
C GLU A 179 10.73 15.18 2.46
N LEU A 180 11.74 14.31 2.61
CA LEU A 180 11.73 13.29 3.65
C LEU A 180 12.28 13.83 4.97
N SER A 181 11.55 13.56 6.06
CA SER A 181 11.98 13.86 7.43
C SER A 181 13.18 12.98 7.84
N ASP A 182 14.05 13.52 8.70
CA ASP A 182 15.17 12.73 9.31
C ASP A 182 14.66 11.73 10.35
N SER A 183 13.59 12.11 11.04
CA SER A 183 12.89 11.29 12.04
C SER A 183 11.48 11.86 12.27
N PRO A 184 10.53 11.05 12.73
CA PRO A 184 9.23 11.55 13.16
C PRO A 184 9.33 12.56 14.30
N SER A 185 8.53 13.61 14.26
CA SER A 185 8.43 14.62 15.32
C SER A 185 7.50 14.15 16.44
N LYS A 186 7.86 14.42 17.70
CA LYS A 186 7.01 14.05 18.84
C LYS A 186 5.85 15.02 19.04
N GLY A 187 4.67 14.49 19.36
CA GLY A 187 3.47 15.27 19.66
C GLY A 187 2.94 16.11 18.50
N ALA A 188 3.31 15.76 17.25
CA ALA A 188 3.05 16.63 16.12
C ALA A 188 1.90 16.14 15.21
N TYR A 189 1.52 14.87 15.29
CA TYR A 189 0.67 14.27 14.27
C TYR A 189 -0.75 13.96 14.78
N LYS A 190 -1.72 14.28 13.93
CA LYS A 190 -3.13 13.89 14.08
C LYS A 190 -3.41 12.50 13.53
N ALA A 191 -2.59 12.05 12.58
CA ALA A 191 -2.65 10.67 12.11
C ALA A 191 -1.28 10.15 11.72
N ILE A 192 -1.14 8.81 11.81
CA ILE A 192 0.00 8.06 11.32
C ILE A 192 -0.53 7.03 10.33
N ILE A 193 0.06 6.96 9.13
CA ILE A 193 -0.23 5.94 8.13
C ILE A 193 1.00 5.05 8.00
N CYS A 194 0.92 3.79 8.41
CA CYS A 194 1.96 2.79 8.13
C CYS A 194 1.75 2.23 6.73
N ALA A 195 2.43 2.83 5.73
CA ALA A 195 2.23 2.53 4.32
C ALA A 195 3.16 1.43 3.78
N VAL A 196 4.37 1.28 4.34
CA VAL A 196 5.36 0.27 3.94
C VAL A 196 5.88 -0.46 5.18
N ALA A 197 6.04 -1.79 5.08
CA ALA A 197 6.41 -2.64 6.23
C ALA A 197 7.94 -2.79 6.39
N HIS A 198 8.68 -1.67 6.53
CA HIS A 198 10.11 -1.74 6.83
C HIS A 198 10.38 -2.38 8.18
N ASP A 199 11.49 -3.09 8.30
CA ASP A 199 11.84 -3.81 9.54
C ASP A 199 12.09 -2.84 10.71
N GLU A 200 12.53 -1.62 10.43
CA GLU A 200 12.71 -0.56 11.43
C GLU A 200 11.39 -0.17 12.11
N PHE A 201 10.28 -0.16 11.36
CA PHE A 201 8.96 0.18 11.92
C PHE A 201 8.40 -0.93 12.82
N LYS A 202 8.84 -2.18 12.64
CA LYS A 202 8.49 -3.29 13.54
C LYS A 202 9.05 -3.12 14.95
N GLN A 203 10.06 -2.24 15.08
CA GLN A 203 10.70 -1.95 16.36
C GLN A 203 9.96 -0.88 17.16
N PHE A 204 9.03 -0.15 16.54
CA PHE A 204 8.24 0.84 17.24
C PHE A 204 7.32 0.17 18.28
N SER A 205 7.54 0.54 19.53
CA SER A 205 6.67 0.16 20.64
C SER A 205 5.37 1.00 20.62
N GLU A 206 4.40 0.58 21.42
CA GLU A 206 3.19 1.37 21.69
C GLU A 206 3.53 2.81 22.13
N ASN A 207 4.54 2.96 22.99
CA ASN A 207 4.97 4.27 23.46
C ASN A 207 5.57 5.13 22.34
N ASP A 208 6.37 4.56 21.45
CA ASP A 208 6.96 5.30 20.33
C ASP A 208 5.88 5.86 19.42
N ILE A 209 4.90 5.03 19.05
CA ILE A 209 3.78 5.46 18.21
C ILE A 209 2.95 6.55 18.91
N SER A 210 2.62 6.36 20.19
CA SER A 210 1.84 7.34 20.96
C SER A 210 2.58 8.66 21.15
N GLU A 211 3.91 8.64 21.28
CA GLU A 211 4.74 9.85 21.42
C GLU A 211 4.78 10.70 20.13
N PHE A 212 4.53 10.15 18.94
CA PHE A 212 4.51 10.91 17.71
C PHE A 212 3.22 11.74 17.56
N GLY A 213 2.11 11.24 18.11
CA GLY A 213 0.80 11.88 18.00
C GLY A 213 0.47 12.83 19.12
N ASP A 214 -0.65 13.52 18.95
CA ASP A 214 -1.33 14.25 20.01
C ASP A 214 -2.41 13.38 20.70
N GLU A 215 -3.24 14.00 21.56
CA GLU A 215 -4.27 13.29 22.35
C GLU A 215 -5.34 12.57 21.50
N ASP A 216 -5.54 12.98 20.25
CA ASP A 216 -6.56 12.46 19.32
C ASP A 216 -5.95 11.68 18.16
N LEU A 217 -4.73 11.17 18.30
CA LEU A 217 -4.01 10.43 17.26
C LEU A 217 -4.85 9.33 16.64
N ILE A 218 -4.85 9.27 15.30
CA ILE A 218 -5.40 8.16 14.52
C ILE A 218 -4.25 7.35 13.93
N VAL A 219 -4.23 6.05 14.16
CA VAL A 219 -3.22 5.15 13.59
C VAL A 219 -3.88 4.24 12.54
N TYR A 220 -3.47 4.42 11.28
CA TYR A 220 -3.92 3.63 10.15
C TYR A 220 -2.81 2.70 9.67
N ASP A 221 -2.93 1.43 9.97
CA ASP A 221 -1.93 0.42 9.59
C ASP A 221 -2.38 -0.34 8.33
N LEU A 222 -1.77 -0.01 7.18
CA LEU A 222 -2.04 -0.67 5.90
C LEU A 222 -1.32 -2.03 5.76
N LYS A 223 -0.41 -2.34 6.69
CA LYS A 223 0.53 -3.47 6.56
C LYS A 223 0.43 -4.51 7.67
N TYR A 224 -0.48 -4.32 8.62
CA TYR A 224 -0.61 -5.19 9.80
C TYR A 224 0.70 -5.34 10.58
N LEU A 225 1.44 -4.23 10.69
CA LEU A 225 2.80 -4.19 11.22
C LEU A 225 2.85 -3.73 12.68
N LEU A 226 2.02 -2.74 13.00
CA LEU A 226 2.03 -2.08 14.31
C LEU A 226 1.29 -2.91 15.37
N PRO A 227 1.59 -2.70 16.67
CA PRO A 227 0.88 -3.37 17.76
C PRO A 227 -0.64 -3.13 17.69
N ASP A 228 -1.43 -4.17 17.87
CA ASP A 228 -2.91 -4.11 17.76
C ASP A 228 -3.54 -3.07 18.70
N CYS A 229 -2.92 -2.83 19.86
CA CYS A 229 -3.42 -1.89 20.88
C CYS A 229 -3.36 -0.41 20.47
N VAL A 230 -2.55 -0.04 19.48
CA VAL A 230 -2.42 1.35 19.01
C VAL A 230 -3.13 1.61 17.69
N VAL A 231 -3.58 0.57 17.00
CA VAL A 231 -4.15 0.70 15.66
C VAL A 231 -5.65 0.96 15.74
N ASP A 232 -6.09 2.03 15.09
CA ASP A 232 -7.50 2.41 14.98
C ASP A 232 -8.17 1.87 13.72
N VAL A 233 -7.40 1.83 12.63
CA VAL A 233 -7.89 1.45 11.29
C VAL A 233 -6.90 0.53 10.59
N ARG A 234 -7.42 -0.46 9.87
CA ARG A 234 -6.67 -1.35 8.96
C ARG A 234 -7.33 -1.45 7.59
N LEU A 235 -6.55 -1.93 6.61
CA LEU A 235 -7.12 -2.36 5.33
C LEU A 235 -7.83 -3.71 5.45
#